data_99cc43f3e8f2b5212dabf7afe6b3c493
#
_entry.id   99cc43f3e8f2b5212dabf7afe6b3c493
#
_cell.length_a   1.000
_cell.length_b   1.000
_cell.length_c   1.000
_cell.angle_alpha   90.00
_cell.angle_beta   90.00
_cell.angle_gamma   90.00
#
_symmetry.space_group_name_H-M   'P 1'
#
loop_
_entity.id
_entity.type
_entity.pdbx_description
1 polymer ?
#
loop_
_entity_poly.entity_id
_entity_poly.type
_entity_poly.pdbx_seq_one_letter_code
_entity_poly.pdbx_strand_id
1 'polypeptide(L)'
;FFFKQKTAYEILTCDWSSDVCSSDLWYIKNGGRDKNLRQELLNRGKEIKWHPDYMKVRYENWVEGLNGDWLISRQRFFGVPLPLWYKLDANANPIFDQIIIPTEEQLPIDPQSDTPKGFEESQRNKPNGFMGDPDVMDTWATSSLTPQIAASWEIDNELFKKVFPMDLRPQSHEIIRTWLFSTVVRSHLEENSLPWKNAGISGWILDPDRKKMSKSKGNAVTPIDLLKEYGSDAVRYWASMGRPGTDTAFDIGQMKIGKRLAVKILNASKFALSLDATLNKSDVKLDLDHSLLNKLSEVIDQATSAFHKYDYTKALEVTETFFWSFTDNYVELVKERTYGKQGEESAKSARAALGLTIHALLRLFSPFVPFVCEEVWSRSEEHTSELQSHVRISYAVFCLK
;
A
#
# COMPACT_ATOMS: atom_id res chain seq x y z
N PHE A 1 8.62 -13.32 -23.59
CA PHE A 1 8.57 -13.89 -22.23
C PHE A 1 7.48 -14.95 -22.05
N PHE A 2 6.52 -15.01 -22.95
CA PHE A 2 5.52 -16.07 -22.99
C PHE A 2 6.06 -17.27 -23.79
N PHE A 3 5.75 -18.46 -23.33
CA PHE A 3 6.03 -19.65 -24.10
C PHE A 3 4.85 -20.62 -24.01
N LYS A 4 4.64 -21.36 -25.07
CA LYS A 4 3.64 -22.39 -25.15
C LYS A 4 4.27 -23.73 -24.78
N GLN A 5 3.63 -24.49 -23.91
CA GLN A 5 4.15 -25.78 -23.50
C GLN A 5 3.45 -26.92 -24.26
N LYS A 6 4.24 -27.69 -25.01
CA LYS A 6 3.82 -28.97 -25.55
C LYS A 6 4.23 -30.07 -24.57
N THR A 7 3.36 -30.57 -23.75
CA THR A 7 3.48 -31.93 -23.23
C THR A 7 2.19 -32.38 -22.54
N ALA A 8 1.53 -33.33 -23.17
CA ALA A 8 0.39 -34.07 -22.62
C ALA A 8 0.76 -35.02 -21.45
N TYR A 9 2.02 -35.09 -21.05
CA TYR A 9 2.53 -36.10 -20.11
C TYR A 9 2.57 -35.67 -18.63
N GLU A 10 2.42 -34.41 -18.31
CA GLU A 10 2.59 -33.91 -16.93
C GLU A 10 1.29 -33.58 -16.18
N ILE A 11 0.11 -33.82 -16.81
CA ILE A 11 -1.20 -33.50 -16.20
C ILE A 11 -1.92 -34.76 -15.70
N LEU A 12 -1.31 -35.92 -15.81
CA LEU A 12 -1.90 -37.21 -15.37
C LEU A 12 -2.01 -37.42 -13.85
N THR A 13 -1.75 -36.38 -13.03
CA THR A 13 -1.93 -36.46 -11.58
C THR A 13 -3.01 -35.52 -11.00
N CYS A 14 -3.76 -34.84 -11.86
CA CYS A 14 -4.94 -34.09 -11.42
C CYS A 14 -6.20 -34.76 -11.96
N ASP A 15 -6.82 -35.55 -11.10
CA ASP A 15 -8.12 -36.20 -11.30
C ASP A 15 -9.23 -35.14 -11.29
N TRP A 16 -9.51 -34.51 -12.43
CA TRP A 16 -10.75 -33.77 -12.71
C TRP A 16 -11.12 -33.94 -14.19
N SER A 17 -12.19 -34.67 -14.39
CA SER A 17 -12.87 -34.91 -15.66
C SER A 17 -13.29 -33.58 -16.33
N SER A 18 -12.54 -33.11 -17.30
CA SER A 18 -13.04 -32.33 -18.43
C SER A 18 -12.02 -32.39 -19.57
N ASP A 19 -12.48 -32.59 -20.76
CA ASP A 19 -11.75 -32.79 -22.01
C ASP A 19 -10.97 -31.55 -22.49
N VAL A 20 -10.27 -30.85 -21.62
CA VAL A 20 -9.37 -29.75 -21.99
C VAL A 20 -7.99 -30.34 -22.24
N CYS A 21 -7.65 -30.53 -23.50
CA CYS A 21 -6.33 -30.93 -23.92
C CYS A 21 -5.32 -29.84 -23.52
N SER A 22 -4.44 -30.17 -22.60
CA SER A 22 -3.50 -29.25 -21.94
C SER A 22 -2.37 -28.71 -22.82
N SER A 23 -2.39 -28.98 -24.12
CA SER A 23 -1.36 -28.55 -25.07
C SER A 23 -1.42 -27.08 -25.48
N ASP A 24 -2.46 -26.36 -25.09
CA ASP A 24 -2.86 -25.07 -25.66
C ASP A 24 -2.78 -23.89 -24.69
N LEU A 25 -2.18 -24.08 -23.53
CA LEU A 25 -2.15 -23.10 -22.45
C LEU A 25 -0.86 -22.27 -22.46
N TRP A 26 -0.99 -21.00 -22.08
CA TRP A 26 0.11 -20.07 -22.02
C TRP A 26 0.70 -19.94 -20.61
N TYR A 27 2.03 -19.84 -20.57
CA TYR A 27 2.79 -19.75 -19.33
C TYR A 27 3.77 -18.58 -19.36
N ILE A 28 4.03 -18.00 -18.20
CA ILE A 28 5.16 -17.10 -17.98
C ILE A 28 6.26 -17.85 -17.24
N LYS A 29 7.50 -17.78 -17.72
CA LYS A 29 8.67 -18.27 -16.97
C LYS A 29 8.78 -17.53 -15.64
N ASN A 30 8.83 -18.30 -14.55
CA ASN A 30 8.88 -17.76 -13.20
C ASN A 30 9.95 -18.44 -12.31
N GLY A 31 10.86 -19.18 -12.94
CA GLY A 31 11.88 -19.96 -12.22
C GLY A 31 11.39 -21.35 -11.73
N GLY A 32 10.15 -21.74 -12.06
CA GLY A 32 9.64 -23.07 -11.70
C GLY A 32 10.40 -24.20 -12.36
N ARG A 33 10.87 -24.01 -13.59
CA ARG A 33 11.68 -24.95 -14.37
C ARG A 33 13.11 -24.46 -14.58
N ASP A 34 13.29 -23.15 -14.75
CA ASP A 34 14.59 -22.52 -14.94
C ASP A 34 15.25 -22.22 -13.60
N LYS A 35 16.29 -23.00 -13.25
CA LYS A 35 17.03 -22.86 -11.99
C LYS A 35 17.81 -21.55 -11.92
N ASN A 36 18.27 -21.01 -13.06
CA ASN A 36 19.02 -19.76 -13.09
C ASN A 36 18.08 -18.60 -12.79
N LEU A 37 16.95 -18.52 -13.48
CA LEU A 37 15.91 -17.53 -13.21
C LEU A 37 15.39 -17.63 -11.75
N ARG A 38 15.23 -18.86 -11.22
CA ARG A 38 14.89 -19.05 -9.80
C ARG A 38 15.88 -18.39 -8.87
N GLN A 39 17.18 -18.59 -9.12
CA GLN A 39 18.23 -17.99 -8.30
C GLN A 39 18.24 -16.46 -8.42
N GLU A 40 18.00 -15.91 -9.60
CA GLU A 40 17.89 -14.47 -9.81
C GLU A 40 16.69 -13.89 -9.06
N LEU A 41 15.53 -14.55 -9.08
CA LEU A 41 14.35 -14.14 -8.33
C LEU A 41 14.56 -14.22 -6.80
N LEU A 42 15.30 -15.23 -6.30
CA LEU A 42 15.73 -15.29 -4.90
C LEU A 42 16.61 -14.09 -4.54
N ASN A 43 17.54 -13.71 -5.42
CA ASN A 43 18.39 -12.54 -5.22
C ASN A 43 17.57 -11.25 -5.20
N ARG A 44 16.59 -11.08 -6.11
CA ARG A 44 15.62 -9.96 -6.03
C ARG A 44 14.91 -9.88 -4.69
N GLY A 45 14.49 -11.03 -4.14
CA GLY A 45 13.88 -11.08 -2.80
C GLY A 45 14.81 -10.59 -1.68
N LYS A 46 16.13 -10.78 -1.83
CA LYS A 46 17.15 -10.27 -0.88
C LYS A 46 17.43 -8.78 -1.03
N GLU A 47 17.27 -8.23 -2.23
CA GLU A 47 17.41 -6.79 -2.51
C GLU A 47 16.26 -5.96 -1.92
N ILE A 48 15.05 -6.53 -1.84
CA ILE A 48 13.88 -5.88 -1.22
C ILE A 48 14.11 -5.70 0.27
N LYS A 49 13.85 -4.49 0.79
CA LYS A 49 13.78 -4.24 2.23
C LYS A 49 12.40 -4.62 2.75
N TRP A 50 12.36 -5.65 3.59
CA TRP A 50 11.10 -6.19 4.12
C TRP A 50 10.76 -5.56 5.48
N HIS A 51 9.50 -5.19 5.66
CA HIS A 51 8.98 -4.63 6.90
C HIS A 51 7.73 -5.41 7.34
N PRO A 52 7.87 -6.33 8.32
CA PRO A 52 9.08 -6.71 9.05
C PRO A 52 9.99 -7.69 8.27
N ASP A 53 11.27 -7.72 8.62
CA ASP A 53 12.30 -8.49 7.92
C ASP A 53 11.98 -9.98 7.79
N TYR A 54 11.38 -10.60 8.79
CA TYR A 54 11.07 -12.03 8.79
C TYR A 54 10.06 -12.45 7.71
N MET A 55 9.33 -11.52 7.12
CA MET A 55 8.39 -11.80 6.02
C MET A 55 9.08 -12.21 4.72
N LYS A 56 10.38 -11.90 4.57
CA LYS A 56 11.20 -12.37 3.46
C LYS A 56 11.17 -13.89 3.31
N VAL A 57 11.19 -14.62 4.41
CA VAL A 57 11.18 -16.10 4.42
C VAL A 57 9.95 -16.67 3.68
N ARG A 58 8.81 -15.98 3.72
CA ARG A 58 7.61 -16.42 2.98
C ARG A 58 7.80 -16.33 1.46
N TYR A 59 8.51 -15.31 1.01
CA TYR A 59 8.86 -15.16 -0.40
C TYR A 59 9.90 -16.21 -0.81
N GLU A 60 10.98 -16.37 -0.05
CA GLU A 60 12.04 -17.33 -0.33
C GLU A 60 11.47 -18.76 -0.40
N ASN A 61 10.72 -19.20 0.60
CA ASN A 61 10.09 -20.53 0.60
C ASN A 61 9.14 -20.74 -0.59
N TRP A 62 8.45 -19.68 -1.03
CA TRP A 62 7.59 -19.77 -2.22
C TRP A 62 8.41 -19.98 -3.49
N VAL A 63 9.47 -19.20 -3.69
CA VAL A 63 10.33 -19.29 -4.88
C VAL A 63 11.09 -20.61 -4.92
N GLU A 64 11.61 -21.09 -3.79
CA GLU A 64 12.29 -22.38 -3.67
C GLU A 64 11.34 -23.56 -3.95
N GLY A 65 10.09 -23.46 -3.51
CA GLY A 65 9.07 -24.48 -3.66
C GLY A 65 8.40 -24.54 -5.04
N LEU A 66 8.78 -23.66 -5.97
CA LEU A 66 8.18 -23.68 -7.32
C LEU A 66 8.55 -24.98 -8.07
N ASN A 67 7.55 -25.64 -8.64
CA ASN A 67 7.69 -26.87 -9.40
C ASN A 67 7.27 -26.76 -10.87
N GLY A 68 6.75 -25.62 -11.30
CA GLY A 68 6.31 -25.34 -12.66
C GLY A 68 6.24 -23.85 -12.94
N ASP A 69 6.15 -23.51 -14.22
CA ASP A 69 6.00 -22.11 -14.65
C ASP A 69 4.58 -21.60 -14.41
N TRP A 70 4.41 -20.30 -14.43
CA TRP A 70 3.16 -19.64 -14.10
C TRP A 70 2.16 -19.77 -15.25
N LEU A 71 1.16 -20.65 -15.10
CA LEU A 71 0.04 -20.75 -16.02
C LEU A 71 -0.80 -19.49 -15.98
N ILE A 72 -0.89 -18.78 -17.11
CA ILE A 72 -1.66 -17.53 -17.21
C ILE A 72 -2.98 -17.67 -17.94
N SER A 73 -3.17 -18.69 -18.75
CA SER A 73 -4.44 -18.96 -19.44
C SER A 73 -5.56 -19.29 -18.46
N ARG A 74 -6.71 -18.61 -18.62
CA ARG A 74 -7.92 -18.85 -17.83
C ARG A 74 -9.14 -18.96 -18.72
N GLN A 75 -9.91 -20.01 -18.52
CA GLN A 75 -11.19 -20.27 -19.18
C GLN A 75 -12.29 -19.51 -18.44
N ARG A 76 -12.38 -18.21 -18.69
CA ARG A 76 -13.36 -17.31 -18.05
C ARG A 76 -13.97 -16.36 -19.08
N PHE A 77 -15.20 -15.94 -18.82
CA PHE A 77 -15.89 -15.00 -19.69
C PHE A 77 -15.30 -13.58 -19.61
N PHE A 78 -14.91 -13.13 -18.42
CA PHE A 78 -14.30 -11.83 -18.23
C PHE A 78 -12.80 -11.91 -17.92
N GLY A 79 -12.02 -11.06 -18.56
CA GLY A 79 -10.60 -10.89 -18.34
C GLY A 79 -9.95 -10.10 -19.47
N VAL A 80 -8.66 -9.86 -19.36
CA VAL A 80 -7.86 -9.33 -20.48
C VAL A 80 -7.57 -10.49 -21.41
N PRO A 81 -7.98 -10.46 -22.70
CA PRO A 81 -7.76 -11.56 -23.63
C PRO A 81 -6.26 -11.75 -23.91
N LEU A 82 -5.89 -12.96 -24.29
CA LEU A 82 -4.57 -13.23 -24.87
C LEU A 82 -4.60 -12.74 -26.33
N PRO A 83 -3.84 -11.69 -26.70
CA PRO A 83 -4.01 -10.99 -27.98
C PRO A 83 -3.34 -11.74 -29.12
N LEU A 84 -3.84 -12.94 -29.46
CA LEU A 84 -3.27 -13.77 -30.51
C LEU A 84 -4.31 -14.69 -31.17
N TRP A 85 -3.95 -15.19 -32.34
CA TRP A 85 -4.78 -16.13 -33.13
C TRP A 85 -3.95 -17.35 -33.54
N TYR A 86 -4.65 -18.43 -33.90
CA TYR A 86 -4.09 -19.64 -34.48
C TYR A 86 -4.59 -19.79 -35.92
N LYS A 87 -3.73 -20.25 -36.82
CA LYS A 87 -4.17 -20.69 -38.14
C LYS A 87 -4.93 -22.01 -38.00
N LEU A 88 -5.91 -22.21 -38.87
CA LEU A 88 -6.69 -23.43 -38.96
C LEU A 88 -6.23 -24.27 -40.14
N ASP A 89 -6.31 -25.60 -39.96
CA ASP A 89 -6.06 -26.56 -41.03
C ASP A 89 -7.26 -26.69 -42.02
N ALA A 90 -7.16 -27.59 -42.98
CA ALA A 90 -8.23 -27.88 -43.95
C ALA A 90 -9.52 -28.45 -43.32
N ASN A 91 -9.45 -28.92 -42.07
CA ASN A 91 -10.58 -29.44 -41.29
C ASN A 91 -11.07 -28.41 -40.24
N ALA A 92 -10.57 -27.18 -40.27
CA ALA A 92 -10.84 -26.14 -39.31
C ALA A 92 -10.32 -26.46 -37.87
N ASN A 93 -9.32 -27.33 -37.73
CA ASN A 93 -8.65 -27.53 -36.42
C ASN A 93 -7.51 -26.55 -36.25
N PRO A 94 -7.27 -26.02 -35.01
CA PRO A 94 -6.20 -25.09 -34.76
C PRO A 94 -4.81 -25.74 -34.90
N ILE A 95 -3.93 -25.04 -35.62
CA ILE A 95 -2.52 -25.41 -35.73
C ILE A 95 -1.75 -24.61 -34.69
N PHE A 96 -1.63 -25.17 -33.51
CA PHE A 96 -1.07 -24.46 -32.36
C PHE A 96 0.39 -24.03 -32.49
N ASP A 97 1.13 -24.55 -33.47
CA ASP A 97 2.47 -24.11 -33.81
C ASP A 97 2.49 -22.93 -34.79
N GLN A 98 1.34 -22.58 -35.36
CA GLN A 98 1.20 -21.44 -36.30
C GLN A 98 0.41 -20.31 -35.66
N ILE A 99 1.07 -19.64 -34.71
CA ILE A 99 0.51 -18.52 -33.94
C ILE A 99 0.62 -17.26 -34.79
N ILE A 100 -0.45 -16.48 -34.83
CA ILE A 100 -0.47 -15.13 -35.41
C ILE A 100 -0.45 -14.15 -34.24
N ILE A 101 0.64 -13.38 -34.13
CA ILE A 101 0.84 -12.36 -33.09
C ILE A 101 0.66 -10.99 -33.74
N PRO A 102 -0.14 -10.08 -33.17
CA PRO A 102 -0.25 -8.71 -33.65
C PRO A 102 1.08 -7.95 -33.48
N THR A 103 1.26 -6.91 -34.27
CA THR A 103 2.29 -5.91 -33.99
C THR A 103 1.84 -5.03 -32.85
N GLU A 104 2.79 -4.36 -32.18
CA GLU A 104 2.51 -3.43 -31.09
C GLU A 104 1.53 -2.32 -31.47
N GLU A 105 1.67 -1.80 -32.70
CA GLU A 105 0.80 -0.75 -33.26
C GLU A 105 -0.67 -1.20 -33.44
N GLN A 106 -0.93 -2.50 -33.45
CA GLN A 106 -2.28 -3.04 -33.57
C GLN A 106 -2.99 -3.19 -32.23
N LEU A 107 -2.26 -3.07 -31.10
CA LEU A 107 -2.83 -3.16 -29.77
C LEU A 107 -3.65 -1.90 -29.39
N PRO A 108 -4.72 -2.03 -28.61
CA PRO A 108 -5.25 -3.25 -28.00
C PRO A 108 -6.05 -4.12 -28.98
N ILE A 109 -6.03 -5.44 -28.75
CA ILE A 109 -6.73 -6.43 -29.57
C ILE A 109 -7.57 -7.36 -28.68
N ASP A 110 -8.82 -7.61 -29.12
CA ASP A 110 -9.63 -8.73 -28.68
C ASP A 110 -9.68 -9.78 -29.83
N PRO A 111 -8.98 -10.91 -29.71
CA PRO A 111 -8.91 -11.89 -30.79
C PRO A 111 -10.25 -12.57 -31.11
N GLN A 112 -11.27 -12.43 -30.24
CA GLN A 112 -12.60 -12.93 -30.51
C GLN A 112 -13.40 -12.06 -31.48
N SER A 113 -13.11 -10.76 -31.53
CA SER A 113 -13.81 -9.79 -32.38
C SER A 113 -12.91 -9.20 -33.49
N ASP A 114 -11.60 -9.14 -33.28
CA ASP A 114 -10.65 -8.55 -34.23
C ASP A 114 -10.10 -9.60 -35.20
N THR A 115 -9.80 -9.18 -36.43
CA THR A 115 -9.28 -10.02 -37.49
C THR A 115 -7.76 -9.82 -37.66
N PRO A 116 -6.96 -10.90 -37.71
CA PRO A 116 -5.53 -10.78 -37.91
C PRO A 116 -5.19 -10.29 -39.31
N LYS A 117 -4.10 -9.53 -39.44
CA LYS A 117 -3.63 -9.00 -40.71
C LYS A 117 -3.41 -10.14 -41.73
N GLY A 118 -3.94 -9.95 -42.94
CA GLY A 118 -3.85 -10.92 -44.01
C GLY A 118 -4.98 -11.96 -44.04
N PHE A 119 -6.00 -11.79 -43.22
CA PHE A 119 -7.22 -12.60 -43.22
C PHE A 119 -8.44 -11.70 -43.36
N GLU A 120 -9.55 -12.29 -43.79
CA GLU A 120 -10.88 -11.69 -43.84
C GLU A 120 -11.73 -12.25 -42.70
N GLU A 121 -12.67 -11.47 -42.16
CA GLU A 121 -13.56 -11.93 -41.07
C GLU A 121 -14.35 -13.16 -41.46
N SER A 122 -14.69 -13.32 -42.74
CA SER A 122 -15.38 -14.50 -43.27
C SER A 122 -14.58 -15.80 -43.11
N GLN A 123 -13.28 -15.75 -42.84
CA GLN A 123 -12.39 -16.88 -42.62
C GLN A 123 -12.31 -17.32 -41.17
N ARG A 124 -12.91 -16.55 -40.25
CA ARG A 124 -12.95 -16.88 -38.82
C ARG A 124 -13.62 -18.23 -38.61
N ASN A 125 -12.95 -19.14 -37.91
CA ASN A 125 -13.39 -20.52 -37.61
C ASN A 125 -13.75 -21.33 -38.85
N LYS A 126 -13.10 -21.07 -40.00
CA LYS A 126 -13.29 -21.82 -41.25
C LYS A 126 -12.01 -22.55 -41.65
N PRO A 127 -12.13 -23.62 -42.48
CA PRO A 127 -10.97 -24.33 -43.04
C PRO A 127 -9.96 -23.36 -43.67
N ASN A 128 -8.67 -23.56 -43.34
CA ASN A 128 -7.54 -22.70 -43.76
C ASN A 128 -7.65 -21.21 -43.33
N GLY A 129 -8.53 -20.91 -42.40
CA GLY A 129 -8.71 -19.60 -41.82
C GLY A 129 -7.95 -19.42 -40.50
N PHE A 130 -8.58 -18.77 -39.56
CA PHE A 130 -8.01 -18.48 -38.25
C PHE A 130 -9.05 -18.61 -37.13
N MET A 131 -8.56 -18.79 -35.88
CA MET A 131 -9.37 -18.62 -34.67
C MET A 131 -8.62 -17.78 -33.64
N GLY A 132 -9.33 -16.98 -32.86
CA GLY A 132 -8.80 -16.27 -31.70
C GLY A 132 -8.50 -17.22 -30.55
N ASP A 133 -7.50 -16.92 -29.74
CA ASP A 133 -7.29 -17.64 -28.49
C ASP A 133 -8.53 -17.44 -27.60
N PRO A 134 -9.18 -18.51 -27.10
CA PRO A 134 -10.41 -18.40 -26.32
C PRO A 134 -10.17 -17.97 -24.87
N ASP A 135 -8.93 -18.00 -24.42
CA ASP A 135 -8.58 -17.77 -23.03
C ASP A 135 -8.34 -16.29 -22.72
N VAL A 136 -8.52 -15.97 -21.45
CA VAL A 136 -8.14 -14.66 -20.88
C VAL A 136 -6.96 -14.82 -19.94
N MET A 137 -6.25 -13.73 -19.68
CA MET A 137 -5.11 -13.76 -18.76
C MET A 137 -5.55 -13.92 -17.32
N ASP A 138 -4.76 -14.61 -16.53
CA ASP A 138 -4.81 -14.54 -15.07
C ASP A 138 -4.78 -13.09 -14.60
N THR A 139 -5.68 -12.73 -13.71
CA THR A 139 -5.74 -11.41 -13.08
C THR A 139 -4.39 -10.96 -12.51
N TRP A 140 -3.59 -11.88 -11.99
CA TRP A 140 -2.25 -11.55 -11.47
C TRP A 140 -1.26 -11.18 -12.59
N ALA A 141 -1.47 -11.64 -13.81
CA ALA A 141 -0.66 -11.23 -14.96
C ALA A 141 -0.85 -9.74 -15.26
N THR A 142 -2.09 -9.25 -15.26
CA THR A 142 -2.38 -7.82 -15.44
C THR A 142 -1.99 -7.00 -14.21
N SER A 143 -2.31 -7.49 -13.00
CA SER A 143 -1.96 -6.81 -11.74
C SER A 143 -0.45 -6.70 -11.51
N SER A 144 0.36 -7.59 -12.11
CA SER A 144 1.83 -7.55 -12.01
C SER A 144 2.46 -6.32 -12.67
N LEU A 145 1.74 -5.64 -13.55
CA LEU A 145 2.17 -4.40 -14.22
C LEU A 145 1.80 -3.13 -13.43
N THR A 146 1.20 -3.25 -12.27
CA THR A 146 0.75 -2.07 -11.49
C THR A 146 1.83 -1.01 -11.28
N PRO A 147 3.10 -1.33 -10.94
CA PRO A 147 4.15 -0.33 -10.79
C PRO A 147 4.46 0.41 -12.09
N GLN A 148 4.54 -0.31 -13.22
CA GLN A 148 4.79 0.27 -14.53
C GLN A 148 3.63 1.17 -14.97
N ILE A 149 2.38 0.70 -14.82
CA ILE A 149 1.17 1.48 -15.16
C ILE A 149 1.10 2.75 -14.32
N ALA A 150 1.32 2.66 -13.01
CA ALA A 150 1.30 3.82 -12.12
C ALA A 150 2.45 4.81 -12.38
N ALA A 151 3.54 4.34 -12.95
CA ALA A 151 4.69 5.14 -13.36
C ALA A 151 4.59 5.69 -14.80
N SER A 152 3.46 5.48 -15.48
CA SER A 152 3.25 5.90 -16.90
C SER A 152 4.25 5.28 -17.87
N TRP A 153 4.55 3.98 -17.70
CA TRP A 153 5.44 3.20 -18.57
C TRP A 153 5.05 3.38 -20.05
N GLU A 154 6.03 3.63 -20.90
CA GLU A 154 5.89 3.88 -22.36
C GLU A 154 5.04 5.11 -22.75
N ILE A 155 4.46 5.82 -21.79
CA ILE A 155 3.66 7.03 -22.01
C ILE A 155 4.47 8.28 -21.64
N ASP A 156 5.12 8.28 -20.46
CA ASP A 156 5.95 9.38 -19.97
C ASP A 156 7.25 8.81 -19.38
N ASN A 157 8.28 8.74 -20.23
CA ASN A 157 9.59 8.20 -19.86
C ASN A 157 10.29 9.02 -18.77
N GLU A 158 10.02 10.33 -18.66
CA GLU A 158 10.62 11.17 -17.62
C GLU A 158 10.00 10.88 -16.26
N LEU A 159 8.69 10.72 -16.20
CA LEU A 159 8.01 10.31 -14.98
C LEU A 159 8.41 8.89 -14.59
N PHE A 160 8.44 7.96 -15.54
CA PHE A 160 8.83 6.57 -15.29
C PHE A 160 10.21 6.49 -14.63
N LYS A 161 11.22 7.14 -15.17
CA LYS A 161 12.59 7.16 -14.61
C LYS A 161 12.67 7.76 -13.21
N LYS A 162 11.76 8.70 -12.86
CA LYS A 162 11.72 9.33 -11.53
C LYS A 162 11.08 8.46 -10.46
N VAL A 163 10.06 7.66 -10.83
CA VAL A 163 9.23 6.94 -9.85
C VAL A 163 9.39 5.43 -9.86
N PHE A 164 9.99 4.86 -10.92
CA PHE A 164 10.27 3.44 -10.99
C PHE A 164 11.78 3.16 -10.80
N PRO A 165 12.19 2.18 -9.97
CA PRO A 165 11.39 1.37 -9.02
C PRO A 165 10.72 2.24 -7.95
N MET A 166 9.47 1.90 -7.57
CA MET A 166 8.74 2.61 -6.55
C MET A 166 9.38 2.46 -5.17
N ASP A 167 9.01 3.33 -4.22
CA ASP A 167 9.64 3.31 -2.90
C ASP A 167 9.04 2.25 -1.98
N LEU A 168 7.71 2.06 -2.00
CA LEU A 168 7.02 1.22 -1.03
C LEU A 168 5.89 0.41 -1.65
N ARG A 169 5.83 -0.87 -1.27
CA ARG A 169 4.72 -1.78 -1.53
C ARG A 169 4.01 -2.17 -0.23
N PRO A 170 2.89 -1.54 0.14
CA PRO A 170 2.06 -2.01 1.24
C PRO A 170 1.13 -3.14 0.78
N GLN A 171 1.12 -4.26 1.49
CA GLN A 171 0.23 -5.40 1.21
C GLN A 171 0.13 -6.36 2.39
N SER A 172 -0.89 -7.25 2.37
CA SER A 172 -0.96 -8.38 3.30
C SER A 172 0.02 -9.50 2.91
N HIS A 173 0.45 -10.27 3.91
CA HIS A 173 1.31 -11.45 3.72
C HIS A 173 0.65 -12.53 2.84
N GLU A 174 -0.67 -12.54 2.73
CA GLU A 174 -1.42 -13.54 1.95
C GLU A 174 -1.09 -13.49 0.46
N ILE A 175 -0.83 -12.29 -0.07
CA ILE A 175 -0.57 -12.09 -1.51
C ILE A 175 0.92 -11.97 -1.85
N ILE A 176 1.83 -12.35 -0.96
CA ILE A 176 3.27 -12.42 -1.26
C ILE A 176 3.52 -13.40 -2.41
N ARG A 177 2.89 -14.57 -2.38
CA ARG A 177 3.06 -15.63 -3.38
C ARG A 177 2.30 -15.41 -4.69
N THR A 178 1.41 -14.43 -4.74
CA THR A 178 0.65 -14.05 -5.91
C THR A 178 1.08 -12.67 -6.41
N TRP A 179 0.44 -11.60 -5.95
CA TRP A 179 0.69 -10.26 -6.45
C TRP A 179 2.16 -9.81 -6.31
N LEU A 180 2.78 -9.96 -5.13
CA LEU A 180 4.17 -9.52 -4.95
C LEU A 180 5.11 -10.33 -5.85
N PHE A 181 5.01 -11.66 -5.81
CA PHE A 181 5.88 -12.52 -6.59
C PHE A 181 5.72 -12.29 -8.10
N SER A 182 4.49 -12.25 -8.62
CA SER A 182 4.25 -12.01 -10.05
C SER A 182 4.73 -10.64 -10.51
N THR A 183 4.65 -9.60 -9.64
CA THR A 183 5.18 -8.27 -9.96
C THR A 183 6.71 -8.28 -9.98
N VAL A 184 7.37 -9.00 -9.07
CA VAL A 184 8.84 -9.15 -9.09
C VAL A 184 9.29 -9.90 -10.35
N VAL A 185 8.59 -10.96 -10.75
CA VAL A 185 8.87 -11.68 -12.00
C VAL A 185 8.78 -10.76 -13.20
N ARG A 186 7.69 -10.00 -13.33
CA ARG A 186 7.50 -9.05 -14.46
C ARG A 186 8.58 -7.98 -14.49
N SER A 187 8.81 -7.32 -13.37
CA SER A 187 9.82 -6.26 -13.29
C SER A 187 11.24 -6.78 -13.58
N HIS A 188 11.55 -8.01 -13.16
CA HIS A 188 12.82 -8.64 -13.46
C HIS A 188 12.97 -8.93 -14.96
N LEU A 189 11.93 -9.47 -15.59
CA LEU A 189 11.96 -9.86 -16.99
C LEU A 189 11.91 -8.67 -17.96
N GLU A 190 11.15 -7.61 -17.64
CA GLU A 190 10.99 -6.42 -18.50
C GLU A 190 12.11 -5.40 -18.28
N GLU A 191 12.42 -5.09 -17.01
CA GLU A 191 13.29 -3.98 -16.64
C GLU A 191 14.63 -4.42 -16.03
N ASN A 192 14.84 -5.73 -15.83
CA ASN A 192 15.96 -6.27 -15.05
C ASN A 192 16.14 -5.55 -13.70
N SER A 193 15.04 -5.20 -13.05
CA SER A 193 14.98 -4.35 -11.85
C SER A 193 14.00 -4.87 -10.83
N LEU A 194 14.05 -4.32 -9.58
CA LEU A 194 12.97 -4.43 -8.61
C LEU A 194 11.79 -3.54 -9.02
N PRO A 195 10.55 -3.94 -8.70
CA PRO A 195 9.39 -3.08 -8.88
C PRO A 195 9.26 -2.00 -7.79
N TRP A 196 9.81 -2.22 -6.61
CA TRP A 196 9.87 -1.33 -5.45
C TRP A 196 11.03 -1.67 -4.51
N LYS A 197 11.48 -0.69 -3.74
CA LYS A 197 12.61 -0.83 -2.81
C LYS A 197 12.21 -1.48 -1.48
N ASN A 198 10.99 -1.20 -1.01
CA ASN A 198 10.50 -1.64 0.29
C ASN A 198 9.18 -2.39 0.16
N ALA A 199 8.99 -3.46 0.94
CA ALA A 199 7.75 -4.19 1.07
C ALA A 199 7.22 -4.09 2.52
N GLY A 200 6.14 -3.34 2.71
CA GLY A 200 5.45 -3.22 4.00
C GLY A 200 4.36 -4.28 4.12
N ILE A 201 4.56 -5.27 4.97
CA ILE A 201 3.68 -6.44 5.03
C ILE A 201 2.79 -6.36 6.26
N SER A 202 1.47 -6.40 6.07
CA SER A 202 0.48 -6.51 7.13
C SER A 202 0.04 -7.97 7.37
N GLY A 203 -0.52 -8.23 8.56
CA GLY A 203 -1.27 -9.44 8.85
C GLY A 203 -2.70 -9.41 8.30
N TRP A 204 -3.52 -10.36 8.72
CA TRP A 204 -4.95 -10.39 8.46
C TRP A 204 -5.71 -9.51 9.44
N ILE A 205 -6.88 -9.06 9.02
CA ILE A 205 -7.91 -8.58 9.94
C ILE A 205 -8.79 -9.78 10.31
N LEU A 206 -8.85 -10.05 11.61
CA LEU A 206 -9.62 -11.15 12.19
C LEU A 206 -10.93 -10.62 12.76
N ASP A 207 -11.95 -11.46 12.81
CA ASP A 207 -13.20 -11.16 13.52
C ASP A 207 -12.96 -11.12 15.06
N PRO A 208 -13.95 -10.72 15.88
CA PRO A 208 -13.80 -10.70 17.32
C PRO A 208 -13.42 -12.06 17.95
N ASP A 209 -13.78 -13.17 17.29
CA ASP A 209 -13.42 -14.53 17.68
C ASP A 209 -12.02 -14.95 17.18
N ARG A 210 -11.26 -14.03 16.60
CA ARG A 210 -9.93 -14.25 16.00
C ARG A 210 -9.93 -15.21 14.81
N LYS A 211 -11.05 -15.28 14.07
CA LYS A 211 -11.14 -16.04 12.82
C LYS A 211 -10.94 -15.11 11.62
N LYS A 212 -10.36 -15.64 10.54
CA LYS A 212 -10.20 -14.89 9.29
C LYS A 212 -11.56 -14.45 8.77
N MET A 213 -11.72 -13.14 8.52
CA MET A 213 -12.92 -12.59 7.88
C MET A 213 -13.00 -13.00 6.41
N SER A 214 -14.18 -13.41 5.96
CA SER A 214 -14.46 -13.65 4.55
C SER A 214 -15.93 -13.40 4.22
N LYS A 215 -16.19 -12.92 3.01
CA LYS A 215 -17.57 -12.71 2.52
C LYS A 215 -18.36 -14.02 2.50
N SER A 216 -17.72 -15.12 2.14
CA SER A 216 -18.37 -16.44 2.06
C SER A 216 -18.80 -16.98 3.42
N LYS A 217 -18.18 -16.55 4.51
CA LYS A 217 -18.54 -16.94 5.89
C LYS A 217 -19.51 -15.97 6.54
N GLY A 218 -19.86 -14.86 5.91
CA GLY A 218 -20.78 -13.87 6.44
C GLY A 218 -20.27 -13.09 7.65
N ASN A 219 -18.97 -13.22 8.02
CA ASN A 219 -18.35 -12.53 9.16
C ASN A 219 -17.53 -11.29 8.73
N ALA A 220 -17.66 -10.84 7.50
CA ALA A 220 -16.98 -9.64 7.01
C ALA A 220 -17.79 -8.39 7.41
N VAL A 221 -17.14 -7.46 8.12
CA VAL A 221 -17.70 -6.14 8.45
C VAL A 221 -17.29 -5.15 7.37
N THR A 222 -18.27 -4.37 6.86
CA THR A 222 -17.98 -3.29 5.91
C THR A 222 -17.59 -2.01 6.66
N PRO A 223 -16.63 -1.24 6.16
CA PRO A 223 -16.20 -0.03 6.87
C PRO A 223 -17.22 1.12 6.83
N ILE A 224 -18.22 1.09 5.94
CA ILE A 224 -19.15 2.21 5.71
C ILE A 224 -19.92 2.58 6.99
N ASP A 225 -20.45 1.58 7.69
CA ASP A 225 -21.24 1.82 8.91
C ASP A 225 -20.35 2.30 10.04
N LEU A 226 -19.13 1.77 10.12
CA LEU A 226 -18.12 2.21 11.10
C LEU A 226 -17.69 3.66 10.87
N LEU A 227 -17.51 4.06 9.62
CA LEU A 227 -17.18 5.44 9.25
C LEU A 227 -18.30 6.41 9.64
N LYS A 228 -19.57 6.01 9.48
CA LYS A 228 -20.73 6.81 9.89
C LYS A 228 -20.83 6.95 11.41
N GLU A 229 -20.59 5.87 12.16
CA GLU A 229 -20.78 5.84 13.62
C GLU A 229 -19.61 6.46 14.39
N TYR A 230 -18.38 6.11 14.00
CA TYR A 230 -17.17 6.50 14.75
C TYR A 230 -16.39 7.65 14.11
N GLY A 231 -16.54 7.87 12.79
CA GLY A 231 -15.78 8.84 12.02
C GLY A 231 -14.48 8.25 11.45
N SER A 232 -13.95 8.92 10.44
CA SER A 232 -12.77 8.45 9.69
C SER A 232 -11.51 8.34 10.56
N ASP A 233 -11.26 9.33 11.42
CA ASP A 233 -10.07 9.32 12.30
C ASP A 233 -10.09 8.14 13.28
N ALA A 234 -11.26 7.78 13.82
CA ALA A 234 -11.39 6.66 14.73
C ALA A 234 -11.10 5.31 14.06
N VAL A 235 -11.60 5.11 12.83
CA VAL A 235 -11.33 3.91 12.04
C VAL A 235 -9.86 3.82 11.65
N ARG A 236 -9.25 4.94 11.25
CA ARG A 236 -7.81 5.03 10.94
C ARG A 236 -6.94 4.75 12.16
N TYR A 237 -7.32 5.29 13.32
CA TYR A 237 -6.63 5.01 14.58
C TYR A 237 -6.59 3.52 14.88
N TRP A 238 -7.75 2.83 14.82
CA TRP A 238 -7.80 1.39 14.99
C TRP A 238 -6.91 0.65 13.98
N ALA A 239 -6.98 1.02 12.69
CA ALA A 239 -6.14 0.42 11.66
C ALA A 239 -4.64 0.61 11.95
N SER A 240 -4.25 1.75 12.52
CA SER A 240 -2.87 2.08 12.87
C SER A 240 -2.35 1.32 14.10
N MET A 241 -3.23 0.71 14.88
CA MET A 241 -2.84 -0.20 15.99
C MET A 241 -2.39 -1.58 15.49
N GLY A 242 -2.64 -1.89 14.21
CA GLY A 242 -2.19 -3.12 13.56
C GLY A 242 -0.71 -3.10 13.25
N ARG A 243 0.11 -3.71 14.11
CA ARG A 243 1.57 -3.78 13.91
C ARG A 243 1.92 -4.54 12.64
N PRO A 244 2.88 -4.07 11.83
CA PRO A 244 3.33 -4.77 10.63
C PRO A 244 3.65 -6.25 10.89
N GLY A 245 3.21 -7.12 10.00
CA GLY A 245 3.45 -8.56 10.06
C GLY A 245 2.60 -9.35 11.04
N THR A 246 1.73 -8.72 11.83
CA THR A 246 0.88 -9.38 12.82
C THR A 246 -0.60 -9.25 12.47
N ASP A 247 -1.38 -10.28 12.82
CA ASP A 247 -2.82 -10.25 12.65
C ASP A 247 -3.46 -9.30 13.66
N THR A 248 -4.47 -8.55 13.21
CA THR A 248 -5.18 -7.56 14.03
C THR A 248 -6.64 -7.95 14.15
N ALA A 249 -7.15 -8.04 15.39
CA ALA A 249 -8.57 -8.27 15.61
C ALA A 249 -9.39 -7.01 15.31
N PHE A 250 -10.57 -7.21 14.76
CA PHE A 250 -11.58 -6.16 14.66
C PHE A 250 -12.02 -5.75 16.07
N ASP A 251 -11.85 -4.47 16.42
CA ASP A 251 -12.09 -3.97 17.78
C ASP A 251 -12.74 -2.58 17.77
N ILE A 252 -14.04 -2.55 18.08
CA ILE A 252 -14.82 -1.32 18.24
C ILE A 252 -14.31 -0.50 19.44
N GLY A 253 -13.77 -1.15 20.48
CA GLY A 253 -13.20 -0.47 21.64
C GLY A 253 -12.07 0.45 21.25
N GLN A 254 -11.19 0.02 20.36
CA GLN A 254 -10.10 0.85 19.82
C GLN A 254 -10.62 2.03 19.00
N MET A 255 -11.70 1.85 18.23
CA MET A 255 -12.32 2.97 17.50
C MET A 255 -12.89 4.02 18.45
N LYS A 256 -13.51 3.60 19.57
CA LYS A 256 -13.97 4.53 20.62
C LYS A 256 -12.83 5.31 21.27
N ILE A 257 -11.67 4.65 21.48
CA ILE A 257 -10.45 5.31 21.96
C ILE A 257 -9.97 6.36 20.94
N GLY A 258 -9.86 6.00 19.67
CA GLY A 258 -9.48 6.92 18.60
C GLY A 258 -10.40 8.14 18.49
N LYS A 259 -11.72 7.94 18.62
CA LYS A 259 -12.69 9.06 18.65
C LYS A 259 -12.44 9.99 19.85
N ARG A 260 -12.16 9.45 21.03
CA ARG A 260 -11.82 10.26 22.23
C ARG A 260 -10.51 11.02 22.04
N LEU A 261 -9.50 10.38 21.44
CA LEU A 261 -8.23 11.02 21.12
C LEU A 261 -8.45 12.23 20.19
N ALA A 262 -9.19 12.06 19.10
CA ALA A 262 -9.50 13.13 18.16
C ALA A 262 -10.21 14.32 18.86
N VAL A 263 -11.20 14.05 19.70
CA VAL A 263 -11.89 15.08 20.49
C VAL A 263 -10.95 15.76 21.47
N LYS A 264 -10.06 15.04 22.14
CA LYS A 264 -9.09 15.61 23.09
C LYS A 264 -8.06 16.49 22.36
N ILE A 265 -7.57 16.06 21.18
CA ILE A 265 -6.70 16.88 20.33
C ILE A 265 -7.39 18.21 19.98
N LEU A 266 -8.62 18.17 19.50
CA LEU A 266 -9.41 19.35 19.16
C LEU A 266 -9.54 20.30 20.35
N ASN A 267 -9.88 19.79 21.53
CA ASN A 267 -10.10 20.60 22.72
C ASN A 267 -8.81 21.19 23.29
N ALA A 268 -7.72 20.42 23.35
CA ALA A 268 -6.41 20.91 23.79
C ALA A 268 -5.88 21.99 22.85
N SER A 269 -6.08 21.81 21.55
CA SER A 269 -5.67 22.79 20.54
C SER A 269 -6.51 24.06 20.59
N LYS A 270 -7.84 23.96 20.77
CA LYS A 270 -8.68 25.15 20.98
C LYS A 270 -8.21 25.98 22.18
N PHE A 271 -7.84 25.32 23.29
CA PHE A 271 -7.29 26.00 24.44
C PHE A 271 -5.98 26.75 24.10
N ALA A 272 -5.02 26.05 23.49
CA ALA A 272 -3.73 26.67 23.13
C ALA A 272 -3.90 27.85 22.14
N LEU A 273 -4.75 27.67 21.10
CA LEU A 273 -5.02 28.72 20.12
C LEU A 273 -5.70 29.97 20.71
N SER A 274 -6.54 29.78 21.75
CA SER A 274 -7.21 30.93 22.42
C SER A 274 -6.29 31.79 23.26
N LEU A 275 -5.00 31.44 23.39
CA LEU A 275 -4.03 32.12 24.25
C LEU A 275 -3.04 33.03 23.48
N ASP A 276 -3.27 33.27 22.19
CA ASP A 276 -2.34 34.00 21.30
C ASP A 276 -0.89 33.49 21.44
N ALA A 277 -0.76 32.13 21.38
CA ALA A 277 0.51 31.46 21.60
C ALA A 277 1.48 31.76 20.44
N THR A 278 2.63 32.33 20.76
CA THR A 278 3.71 32.50 19.77
C THR A 278 4.42 31.19 19.53
N LEU A 279 4.84 30.95 18.28
CA LEU A 279 5.68 29.77 17.93
C LEU A 279 7.18 30.09 18.05
N ASN A 280 7.54 31.07 18.88
CA ASN A 280 8.91 31.47 19.03
C ASN A 280 9.59 30.78 20.23
N LYS A 281 10.55 29.91 19.96
CA LYS A 281 11.30 29.17 20.98
C LYS A 281 12.04 30.13 21.96
N SER A 282 12.43 31.34 21.53
CA SER A 282 13.11 32.30 22.39
C SER A 282 12.22 32.84 23.51
N ASP A 283 10.90 32.70 23.43
CA ASP A 283 9.95 33.12 24.45
C ASP A 283 9.81 32.09 25.59
N VAL A 284 10.32 30.89 25.41
CA VAL A 284 10.36 29.85 26.44
C VAL A 284 11.52 30.16 27.38
N LYS A 285 11.23 30.47 28.65
CA LYS A 285 12.23 30.90 29.62
C LYS A 285 12.28 30.06 30.91
N LEU A 286 11.19 29.37 31.25
CA LEU A 286 11.11 28.69 32.53
C LEU A 286 11.50 27.21 32.39
N ASP A 287 12.12 26.66 33.43
CA ASP A 287 12.65 25.30 33.46
C ASP A 287 11.59 24.24 33.17
N LEU A 288 10.35 24.40 33.69
CA LEU A 288 9.26 23.52 33.45
C LEU A 288 8.89 23.44 31.95
N ASP A 289 8.89 24.58 31.27
CA ASP A 289 8.57 24.71 29.84
C ASP A 289 9.70 24.16 28.99
N HIS A 290 10.96 24.41 29.37
CA HIS A 290 12.11 23.77 28.75
C HIS A 290 12.09 22.23 28.92
N SER A 291 11.71 21.74 30.11
CA SER A 291 11.59 20.30 30.37
C SER A 291 10.55 19.64 29.46
N LEU A 292 9.38 20.29 29.25
CA LEU A 292 8.39 19.84 28.30
C LEU A 292 8.96 19.73 26.87
N LEU A 293 9.61 20.79 26.37
CA LEU A 293 10.17 20.83 25.02
C LEU A 293 11.31 19.82 24.83
N ASN A 294 12.13 19.58 25.83
CA ASN A 294 13.16 18.56 25.81
C ASN A 294 12.52 17.16 25.67
N LYS A 295 11.46 16.91 26.46
CA LYS A 295 10.72 15.62 26.35
C LYS A 295 10.02 15.46 25.01
N LEU A 296 9.46 16.54 24.46
CA LEU A 296 8.89 16.55 23.11
C LEU A 296 9.95 16.20 22.05
N SER A 297 11.16 16.76 22.16
CA SER A 297 12.26 16.46 21.25
C SER A 297 12.61 14.96 21.26
N GLU A 298 12.70 14.34 22.44
CA GLU A 298 12.90 12.89 22.55
C GLU A 298 11.79 12.08 21.86
N VAL A 299 10.53 12.51 22.00
CA VAL A 299 9.37 11.85 21.37
C VAL A 299 9.42 11.99 19.84
N ILE A 300 9.80 13.18 19.33
CA ILE A 300 9.99 13.41 17.89
C ILE A 300 11.05 12.46 17.34
N ASP A 301 12.20 12.34 18.01
CA ASP A 301 13.29 11.45 17.59
C ASP A 301 12.86 9.98 17.60
N GLN A 302 12.16 9.54 18.66
CA GLN A 302 11.64 8.16 18.75
C GLN A 302 10.60 7.87 17.66
N ALA A 303 9.64 8.77 17.44
CA ALA A 303 8.61 8.61 16.41
C ALA A 303 9.24 8.60 15.02
N THR A 304 10.18 9.50 14.74
CA THR A 304 10.90 9.58 13.47
C THR A 304 11.69 8.28 13.21
N SER A 305 12.41 7.79 14.23
CA SER A 305 13.13 6.52 14.13
C SER A 305 12.19 5.34 13.86
N ALA A 306 11.01 5.32 14.48
CA ALA A 306 9.99 4.30 14.27
C ALA A 306 9.43 4.37 12.82
N PHE A 307 9.15 5.55 12.30
CA PHE A 307 8.72 5.73 10.90
C PHE A 307 9.77 5.27 9.90
N HIS A 308 11.05 5.57 10.12
CA HIS A 308 12.14 5.07 9.27
C HIS A 308 12.23 3.54 9.24
N LYS A 309 11.75 2.87 10.29
CA LYS A 309 11.66 1.41 10.38
C LYS A 309 10.31 0.86 9.90
N TYR A 310 9.41 1.72 9.40
CA TYR A 310 8.04 1.39 9.05
C TYR A 310 7.19 0.84 10.22
N ASP A 311 7.63 1.04 11.47
CA ASP A 311 6.88 0.71 12.69
C ASP A 311 5.98 1.90 13.11
N TYR A 312 4.97 2.17 12.29
CA TYR A 312 4.03 3.26 12.52
C TYR A 312 3.24 3.09 13.84
N THR A 313 2.98 1.86 14.27
CA THR A 313 2.33 1.59 15.56
C THR A 313 3.17 2.11 16.72
N LYS A 314 4.49 1.93 16.69
CA LYS A 314 5.39 2.48 17.71
C LYS A 314 5.44 4.00 17.69
N ALA A 315 5.42 4.59 16.48
CA ALA A 315 5.35 6.05 16.35
C ALA A 315 4.08 6.63 16.97
N LEU A 316 2.92 5.99 16.75
CA LEU A 316 1.65 6.38 17.39
C LEU A 316 1.71 6.21 18.91
N GLU A 317 2.21 5.07 19.41
CA GLU A 317 2.31 4.75 20.84
C GLU A 317 3.10 5.81 21.62
N VAL A 318 4.29 6.17 21.14
CA VAL A 318 5.13 7.16 21.84
C VAL A 318 4.53 8.56 21.78
N THR A 319 3.90 8.93 20.68
CA THR A 319 3.23 10.21 20.49
C THR A 319 2.01 10.32 21.40
N GLU A 320 1.17 9.30 21.45
CA GLU A 320 -0.04 9.28 22.26
C GLU A 320 0.28 9.29 23.75
N THR A 321 1.26 8.49 24.19
CA THR A 321 1.70 8.48 25.59
C THR A 321 2.15 9.88 26.05
N PHE A 322 2.95 10.57 25.23
CA PHE A 322 3.35 11.94 25.53
C PHE A 322 2.15 12.90 25.54
N PHE A 323 1.25 12.78 24.56
CA PHE A 323 0.08 13.65 24.45
C PHE A 323 -0.83 13.58 25.69
N TRP A 324 -1.09 12.37 26.21
CA TRP A 324 -1.87 12.24 27.44
C TRP A 324 -1.15 12.85 28.65
N SER A 325 0.16 12.63 28.79
CA SER A 325 0.95 13.28 29.85
C SER A 325 0.95 14.81 29.71
N PHE A 326 1.07 15.31 28.49
CA PHE A 326 0.99 16.75 28.19
C PHE A 326 -0.36 17.35 28.58
N THR A 327 -1.48 16.72 28.17
CA THR A 327 -2.83 17.27 28.41
C THR A 327 -3.28 17.11 29.85
N ASP A 328 -2.95 16.02 30.51
CA ASP A 328 -3.46 15.72 31.84
C ASP A 328 -2.59 16.27 32.96
N ASN A 329 -1.31 16.55 32.68
CA ASN A 329 -0.39 17.10 33.69
C ASN A 329 0.04 18.52 33.33
N TYR A 330 0.80 18.70 32.23
CA TYR A 330 1.43 20.00 31.95
C TYR A 330 0.40 21.09 31.71
N VAL A 331 -0.62 20.86 30.87
CA VAL A 331 -1.66 21.87 30.59
C VAL A 331 -2.34 22.32 31.87
N GLU A 332 -2.70 21.41 32.78
CA GLU A 332 -3.35 21.76 34.03
C GLU A 332 -2.41 22.52 34.97
N LEU A 333 -1.12 22.17 35.05
CA LEU A 333 -0.12 22.86 35.85
C LEU A 333 0.08 24.33 35.41
N VAL A 334 0.05 24.59 34.09
CA VAL A 334 0.35 25.92 33.55
C VAL A 334 -0.89 26.76 33.29
N LYS A 335 -2.09 26.24 33.41
CA LYS A 335 -3.36 26.85 33.04
C LYS A 335 -3.53 28.27 33.65
N GLU A 336 -3.36 28.40 34.96
CA GLU A 336 -3.48 29.69 35.61
C GLU A 336 -2.36 30.68 35.22
N ARG A 337 -1.18 30.14 34.96
CA ARG A 337 -0.02 30.89 34.51
C ARG A 337 -0.24 31.48 33.11
N THR A 338 -0.90 30.75 32.22
CA THR A 338 -1.20 31.23 30.86
C THR A 338 -2.14 32.44 30.84
N TYR A 339 -2.92 32.64 31.90
CA TYR A 339 -3.79 33.81 32.09
C TYR A 339 -3.09 35.00 32.81
N GLY A 340 -1.77 34.95 32.99
CA GLY A 340 -0.99 36.05 33.56
C GLY A 340 -0.98 36.12 35.10
N LYS A 341 -1.56 35.13 35.81
CA LYS A 341 -1.62 35.15 37.28
C LYS A 341 -0.23 35.17 37.98
N GLN A 342 0.81 34.77 37.25
CA GLN A 342 2.21 34.75 37.76
C GLN A 342 3.12 35.66 36.96
N GLY A 343 2.58 36.76 36.38
CA GLY A 343 3.29 37.74 35.57
C GLY A 343 3.34 37.40 34.08
N GLU A 344 3.50 38.45 33.26
CA GLU A 344 3.41 38.33 31.80
C GLU A 344 4.56 37.54 31.18
N GLU A 345 5.78 37.65 31.68
CA GLU A 345 6.92 36.86 31.20
C GLU A 345 6.71 35.35 31.40
N SER A 346 6.17 34.97 32.55
CA SER A 346 5.81 33.59 32.87
C SER A 346 4.67 33.10 32.00
N ALA A 347 3.66 33.93 31.74
CA ALA A 347 2.56 33.62 30.83
C ALA A 347 3.04 33.42 29.41
N LYS A 348 3.90 34.31 28.91
CA LYS A 348 4.48 34.22 27.57
C LYS A 348 5.28 32.95 27.37
N SER A 349 6.08 32.54 28.37
CA SER A 349 6.84 31.29 28.33
C SER A 349 5.91 30.05 28.22
N ALA A 350 4.85 29.99 29.04
CA ALA A 350 3.89 28.88 28.99
C ALA A 350 3.10 28.83 27.68
N ARG A 351 2.64 29.99 27.19
CA ARG A 351 1.92 30.08 25.91
C ARG A 351 2.78 29.60 24.74
N ALA A 352 4.05 30.04 24.68
CA ALA A 352 4.99 29.61 23.66
C ALA A 352 5.25 28.08 23.70
N ALA A 353 5.45 27.52 24.89
CA ALA A 353 5.66 26.08 25.04
C ALA A 353 4.43 25.28 24.65
N LEU A 354 3.20 25.73 24.99
CA LEU A 354 1.93 25.12 24.54
C LEU A 354 1.80 25.16 23.03
N GLY A 355 2.02 26.33 22.41
CA GLY A 355 1.89 26.47 20.95
C GLY A 355 2.86 25.57 20.19
N LEU A 356 4.15 25.59 20.56
CA LEU A 356 5.18 24.71 19.96
C LEU A 356 4.86 23.24 20.11
N THR A 357 4.35 22.84 21.29
CA THR A 357 4.01 21.45 21.56
C THR A 357 2.81 20.99 20.71
N ILE A 358 1.73 21.76 20.66
CA ILE A 358 0.56 21.45 19.82
C ILE A 358 0.95 21.38 18.34
N HIS A 359 1.74 22.35 17.86
CA HIS A 359 2.19 22.38 16.48
C HIS A 359 3.02 21.13 16.07
N ALA A 360 3.89 20.64 16.96
CA ALA A 360 4.63 19.41 16.73
C ALA A 360 3.73 18.17 16.81
N LEU A 361 2.83 18.10 17.80
CA LEU A 361 1.90 16.99 17.99
C LEU A 361 0.93 16.81 16.80
N LEU A 362 0.43 17.91 16.23
CA LEU A 362 -0.41 17.86 15.04
C LEU A 362 0.30 17.17 13.87
N ARG A 363 1.60 17.44 13.67
CA ARG A 363 2.40 16.78 12.66
C ARG A 363 2.62 15.30 12.96
N LEU A 364 2.91 14.96 14.21
CA LEU A 364 3.09 13.55 14.63
C LEU A 364 1.81 12.74 14.54
N PHE A 365 0.64 13.36 14.77
CA PHE A 365 -0.66 12.70 14.67
C PHE A 365 -1.26 12.67 13.26
N SER A 366 -0.83 13.56 12.37
CA SER A 366 -1.43 13.69 11.03
C SER A 366 -1.43 12.42 10.18
N PRO A 367 -0.44 11.49 10.25
CA PRO A 367 -0.51 10.23 9.53
C PRO A 367 -1.64 9.30 10.02
N PHE A 368 -2.09 9.47 11.26
CA PHE A 368 -3.04 8.58 11.94
C PHE A 368 -4.45 9.14 11.96
N VAL A 369 -4.60 10.39 12.39
CA VAL A 369 -5.88 11.10 12.54
C VAL A 369 -5.87 12.43 11.77
N PRO A 370 -5.78 12.36 10.42
CA PRO A 370 -5.55 13.53 9.57
C PRO A 370 -6.68 14.56 9.64
N PHE A 371 -7.94 14.15 9.80
CA PHE A 371 -9.07 15.06 9.70
C PHE A 371 -9.10 16.05 10.88
N VAL A 372 -8.93 15.57 12.11
CA VAL A 372 -8.85 16.47 13.26
C VAL A 372 -7.58 17.33 13.22
N CYS A 373 -6.46 16.79 12.75
CA CYS A 373 -5.23 17.54 12.62
C CYS A 373 -5.36 18.68 11.60
N GLU A 374 -5.97 18.42 10.45
CA GLU A 374 -6.23 19.44 9.41
C GLU A 374 -7.20 20.50 9.90
N GLU A 375 -8.28 20.11 10.58
CA GLU A 375 -9.26 21.04 11.18
C GLU A 375 -8.59 22.02 12.17
N VAL A 376 -7.68 21.51 13.00
CA VAL A 376 -6.94 22.39 13.94
C VAL A 376 -5.93 23.24 13.21
N TRP A 377 -5.23 22.66 12.22
CA TRP A 377 -4.21 23.38 11.47
C TRP A 377 -4.79 24.56 10.71
N SER A 378 -5.90 24.38 9.99
CA SER A 378 -6.58 25.47 9.28
C SER A 378 -7.01 26.60 10.22
N ARG A 379 -7.50 26.27 11.41
CA ARG A 379 -7.81 27.29 12.44
C ARG A 379 -6.58 28.04 12.96
N SER A 380 -5.42 27.37 13.05
CA SER A 380 -4.18 28.03 13.46
C SER A 380 -3.66 29.01 12.41
N GLU A 381 -3.88 28.73 11.13
CA GLU A 381 -3.53 29.62 10.01
C GLU A 381 -4.44 30.87 9.95
N GLU A 382 -5.72 30.74 10.29
CA GLU A 382 -6.64 31.88 10.40
C GLU A 382 -6.20 32.88 11.47
N HIS A 383 -5.53 32.41 12.54
CA HIS A 383 -4.98 33.28 13.62
C HIS A 383 -3.60 33.85 13.28
N THR A 384 -2.91 33.32 12.26
CA THR A 384 -1.57 33.78 11.84
C THR A 384 -1.61 34.41 10.46
N SER A 385 -2.36 35.48 10.28
CA SER A 385 -2.67 36.12 8.99
C SER A 385 -1.49 36.69 8.18
N GLU A 386 -0.24 36.35 8.47
CA GLU A 386 0.92 36.85 7.72
C GLU A 386 1.96 35.84 7.25
N LEU A 387 1.76 34.54 7.36
CA LEU A 387 2.70 33.57 6.82
C LEU A 387 2.04 32.66 5.74
N GLN A 388 2.14 33.14 4.50
CA GLN A 388 1.89 32.35 3.30
C GLN A 388 2.75 31.11 3.31
N SER A 389 2.21 29.96 3.68
CA SER A 389 2.72 28.67 3.21
C SER A 389 1.58 27.69 3.10
N HIS A 390 1.10 27.48 1.89
CA HIS A 390 0.19 26.40 1.49
C HIS A 390 0.86 25.02 1.58
N VAL A 391 1.49 24.70 2.71
CA VAL A 391 2.06 23.36 2.91
C VAL A 391 1.04 22.54 3.68
N ARG A 392 0.25 21.78 2.96
CA ARG A 392 -0.69 20.81 3.54
C ARG A 392 0.04 19.86 4.49
N ILE A 393 -0.60 19.49 5.61
CA ILE A 393 -0.05 18.62 6.68
C ILE A 393 0.53 17.30 6.12
N SER A 394 0.03 16.79 5.01
CA SER A 394 0.55 15.58 4.34
C SER A 394 2.03 15.66 3.96
N TYR A 395 2.60 16.88 3.83
CA TYR A 395 4.03 17.08 3.55
C TYR A 395 4.87 17.36 4.82
N ALA A 396 4.25 17.68 5.93
CA ALA A 396 4.94 18.17 7.12
C ALA A 396 5.70 17.08 7.90
N VAL A 397 5.36 15.81 7.73
CA VAL A 397 6.06 14.68 8.36
C VAL A 397 7.48 14.50 7.81
N PHE A 398 7.73 14.92 6.56
CA PHE A 398 9.08 14.84 5.95
C PHE A 398 9.98 16.04 6.21
N CYS A 399 9.48 17.11 6.84
CA CYS A 399 10.22 18.35 7.05
C CYS A 399 10.61 18.62 8.52
N LEU A 400 10.68 17.58 9.36
CA LEU A 400 11.16 17.70 10.76
C LEU A 400 12.69 17.61 10.89
N LYS A 401 13.43 17.96 9.84
CA LYS A 401 14.89 18.13 9.91
C LYS A 401 15.28 19.59 10.12
#